data_13dcd761ffb3b8393713cde80b0e9010
#
_entry.id   13dcd761ffb3b8393713cde80b0e9010
#
_cell.length_a   1.000
_cell.length_b   1.000
_cell.length_c   1.000
_cell.angle_alpha   90.00
_cell.angle_beta   90.00
_cell.angle_gamma   90.00
#
_symmetry.space_group_name_H-M   'P 1'
#
loop_
_entity.id
_entity.type
_entity.pdbx_description
1 polymer ?
#
loop_
_entity_poly.entity_id
_entity_poly.type
_entity_poly.pdbx_seq_one_letter_code
_entity_poly.pdbx_strand_id
1 'polypeptide(L)'
;MEASITLKKVGKLINDKTILAGLTFGIEKGSLVAIIGDNEAGKSMLLRVISCLEYQEYGQVFINGLDSKKRRIEILPKISYVSHELDLDPWLTLEENIQFAGMLYDIDTETINTRLTQYARELHLTRYLKKLVKNISP
;
A
#
# COMPACT_ATOMS: atom_id res chain seq x y z
N MET A 1 5.24 9.01 22.81
CA MET A 1 4.60 7.91 22.05
C MET A 1 5.51 7.55 20.88
N GLU A 2 5.60 6.29 20.54
CA GLU A 2 6.51 5.82 19.48
C GLU A 2 5.88 6.06 18.11
N ALA A 3 6.57 6.81 17.23
CA ALA A 3 6.09 7.07 15.88
C ALA A 3 6.27 5.82 15.01
N SER A 4 5.21 5.37 14.35
CA SER A 4 5.28 4.29 13.37
C SER A 4 5.86 4.75 12.03
N ILE A 5 5.65 6.02 11.67
CA ILE A 5 6.21 6.64 10.47
C ILE A 5 6.83 7.98 10.87
N THR A 6 8.04 8.25 10.39
CA THR A 6 8.70 9.55 10.61
C THR A 6 9.34 10.01 9.31
N LEU A 7 9.01 11.23 8.90
CA LEU A 7 9.60 11.93 7.78
C LEU A 7 10.49 13.07 8.29
N LYS A 8 11.71 13.21 7.75
CA LYS A 8 12.65 14.28 8.07
C LYS A 8 13.11 14.94 6.79
N LYS A 9 12.61 16.16 6.52
CA LYS A 9 12.93 16.99 5.35
C LYS A 9 12.81 16.21 4.03
N VAL A 10 11.74 15.43 3.88
CA VAL A 10 11.52 14.56 2.73
C VAL A 10 11.11 15.38 1.51
N GLY A 11 11.83 15.20 0.42
CA GLY A 11 11.51 15.79 -0.87
C GLY A 11 11.56 14.79 -2.01
N LYS A 12 10.74 15.05 -3.03
CA LYS A 12 10.66 14.26 -4.27
C LYS A 12 10.55 15.19 -5.47
N LEU A 13 11.37 14.91 -6.47
CA LEU A 13 11.34 15.58 -7.78
C LEU A 13 10.95 14.57 -8.87
N ILE A 14 10.26 15.03 -9.89
CA ILE A 14 10.01 14.30 -11.14
C ILE A 14 10.26 15.28 -12.28
N ASN A 15 11.18 14.96 -13.17
CA ASN A 15 11.56 15.81 -14.31
C ASN A 15 11.85 17.26 -13.86
N ASP A 16 12.67 17.42 -12.83
CA ASP A 16 13.05 18.69 -12.19
C ASP A 16 11.89 19.48 -11.55
N LYS A 17 10.66 18.96 -11.60
CA LYS A 17 9.52 19.55 -10.89
C LYS A 17 9.45 18.98 -9.47
N THR A 18 9.43 19.86 -8.48
CA THR A 18 9.25 19.49 -7.07
C THR A 18 7.82 19.01 -6.84
N ILE A 19 7.68 17.77 -6.39
CA ILE A 19 6.39 17.15 -6.01
C ILE A 19 6.21 17.16 -4.51
N LEU A 20 7.28 16.87 -3.75
CA LEU A 20 7.28 16.95 -2.29
C LEU A 20 8.41 17.88 -1.87
N ALA A 21 8.13 18.85 -1.01
CA ALA A 21 9.05 19.93 -0.63
C ALA A 21 9.37 19.89 0.87
N GLY A 22 10.37 19.08 1.26
CA GLY A 22 10.97 19.14 2.61
C GLY A 22 10.02 18.75 3.75
N LEU A 23 9.13 17.78 3.54
CA LEU A 23 8.13 17.36 4.51
C LEU A 23 8.77 16.79 5.78
N THR A 24 8.31 17.28 6.94
CA THR A 24 8.76 16.79 8.24
C THR A 24 7.55 16.62 9.15
N PHE A 25 7.23 15.37 9.49
CA PHE A 25 6.18 15.01 10.44
C PHE A 25 6.34 13.57 10.91
N GLY A 26 5.59 13.19 11.95
CA GLY A 26 5.48 11.83 12.44
C GLY A 26 4.03 11.36 12.51
N ILE A 27 3.82 10.07 12.34
CA ILE A 27 2.54 9.39 12.52
C ILE A 27 2.72 8.39 13.66
N GLU A 28 1.90 8.52 14.69
CA GLU A 28 1.96 7.65 15.86
C GLU A 28 1.39 6.26 15.56
N LYS A 29 1.89 5.27 16.27
CA LYS A 29 1.40 3.89 16.17
C LYS A 29 -0.08 3.82 16.57
N GLY A 30 -0.88 3.13 15.76
CA GLY A 30 -2.32 2.94 15.99
C GLY A 30 -3.21 4.13 15.61
N SER A 31 -2.64 5.22 15.06
CA SER A 31 -3.44 6.36 14.60
C SER A 31 -4.02 6.13 13.20
N LEU A 32 -5.20 6.70 12.96
CA LEU A 32 -5.79 6.86 11.63
C LEU A 32 -5.50 8.29 11.15
N VAL A 33 -4.85 8.42 10.00
CA VAL A 33 -4.44 9.72 9.46
C VAL A 33 -5.02 9.92 8.06
N ALA A 34 -5.63 11.07 7.81
CA ALA A 34 -6.07 11.49 6.49
C ALA A 34 -5.11 12.53 5.89
N ILE A 35 -4.71 12.34 4.63
CA ILE A 35 -3.93 13.31 3.85
C ILE A 35 -4.90 14.07 2.94
N ILE A 36 -5.09 15.34 3.22
CA ILE A 36 -6.04 16.22 2.52
C ILE A 36 -5.25 17.29 1.76
N GLY A 37 -5.75 17.70 0.61
CA GLY A 37 -5.16 18.74 -0.23
C GLY A 37 -5.71 18.70 -1.65
N ASP A 38 -5.36 19.69 -2.46
CA ASP A 38 -5.79 19.81 -3.85
C ASP A 38 -5.32 18.65 -4.73
N ASN A 39 -5.93 18.53 -5.91
CA ASN A 39 -5.42 17.62 -6.93
C ASN A 39 -3.99 18.04 -7.30
N GLU A 40 -3.15 17.05 -7.59
CA GLU A 40 -1.73 17.24 -7.89
C GLU A 40 -0.86 17.77 -6.72
N ALA A 41 -1.39 17.92 -5.51
CA ALA A 41 -0.61 18.34 -4.33
C ALA A 41 0.43 17.30 -3.85
N GLY A 42 0.62 16.19 -4.55
CA GLY A 42 1.61 15.16 -4.23
C GLY A 42 1.13 14.11 -3.22
N LYS A 43 -0.17 14.06 -2.87
CA LYS A 43 -0.73 13.10 -1.89
C LYS A 43 -0.40 11.65 -2.23
N SER A 44 -0.65 11.23 -3.47
CA SER A 44 -0.36 9.87 -3.94
C SER A 44 1.13 9.59 -3.95
N MET A 45 1.96 10.58 -4.32
CA MET A 45 3.42 10.45 -4.27
C MET A 45 3.91 10.28 -2.84
N LEU A 46 3.37 11.03 -1.89
CA LEU A 46 3.70 10.89 -0.47
C LEU A 46 3.37 9.48 0.03
N LEU A 47 2.19 8.95 -0.30
CA LEU A 47 1.80 7.58 0.05
C LEU A 47 2.76 6.54 -0.56
N ARG A 48 3.14 6.69 -1.84
CA ARG A 48 4.10 5.80 -2.50
C ARG A 48 5.49 5.85 -1.84
N VAL A 49 5.93 7.02 -1.40
CA VAL A 49 7.21 7.17 -0.66
C VAL A 49 7.13 6.51 0.71
N ILE A 50 6.05 6.72 1.46
CA ILE A 50 5.84 6.09 2.78
C ILE A 50 5.72 4.57 2.65
N SER A 51 5.08 4.08 1.59
CA SER A 51 4.91 2.65 1.32
C SER A 51 6.15 2.00 0.69
N CYS A 52 7.26 2.71 0.60
CA CYS A 52 8.50 2.24 -0.03
C CYS A 52 8.34 1.81 -1.50
N LEU A 53 7.30 2.23 -2.21
CA LEU A 53 7.11 2.01 -3.64
C LEU A 53 7.95 2.99 -4.47
N GLU A 54 8.21 4.18 -3.90
CA GLU A 54 9.08 5.21 -4.48
C GLU A 54 10.14 5.62 -3.48
N TYR A 55 11.28 6.11 -3.99
CA TYR A 55 12.32 6.70 -3.16
C TYR A 55 12.18 8.22 -3.15
N GLN A 56 12.40 8.82 -1.97
CA GLN A 56 12.60 10.26 -1.85
C GLN A 56 13.93 10.67 -2.48
N GLU A 57 14.01 11.87 -3.06
CA GLU A 57 15.27 12.42 -3.58
C GLU A 57 16.19 12.84 -2.43
N TYR A 58 15.64 13.55 -1.44
CA TYR A 58 16.39 13.98 -0.26
C TYR A 58 15.54 13.78 1.01
N GLY A 59 16.19 13.93 2.17
CA GLY A 59 15.58 13.64 3.47
C GLY A 59 15.57 12.16 3.83
N GLN A 60 14.87 11.83 4.89
CA GLN A 60 14.83 10.49 5.45
C GLN A 60 13.40 10.08 5.81
N VAL A 61 13.05 8.83 5.52
CA VAL A 61 11.79 8.20 5.93
C VAL A 61 12.12 7.00 6.82
N PHE A 62 11.49 6.95 7.97
CA PHE A 62 11.60 5.82 8.90
C PHE A 62 10.23 5.17 9.07
N ILE A 63 10.19 3.85 9.00
CA ILE A 63 9.01 3.03 9.24
C ILE A 63 9.34 2.11 10.43
N ASN A 64 8.60 2.25 11.52
CA ASN A 64 8.88 1.54 12.78
C ASN A 64 10.36 1.65 13.18
N GLY A 65 10.95 2.84 13.05
CA GLY A 65 12.35 3.12 13.34
C GLY A 65 13.37 2.63 12.31
N LEU A 66 12.95 1.93 11.26
CA LEU A 66 13.81 1.42 10.19
C LEU A 66 13.90 2.44 9.04
N ASP A 67 15.11 2.77 8.59
CA ASP A 67 15.34 3.63 7.43
C ASP A 67 14.82 2.97 6.15
N SER A 68 13.92 3.64 5.43
CA SER A 68 13.23 3.09 4.26
C SER A 68 14.15 2.77 3.08
N LYS A 69 15.27 3.48 2.92
CA LYS A 69 16.24 3.20 1.86
C LYS A 69 17.17 2.04 2.23
N LYS A 70 17.60 1.96 3.50
CA LYS A 70 18.60 0.99 3.94
C LYS A 70 18.01 -0.36 4.32
N ARG A 71 16.77 -0.37 4.83
CA ARG A 71 16.12 -1.55 5.42
C ARG A 71 14.80 -1.89 4.73
N ARG A 72 14.68 -1.57 3.42
CA ARG A 72 13.45 -1.76 2.64
C ARG A 72 12.91 -3.18 2.70
N ILE A 73 13.78 -4.19 2.54
CA ILE A 73 13.37 -5.62 2.56
C ILE A 73 12.72 -6.00 3.88
N GLU A 74 13.16 -5.44 5.00
CA GLU A 74 12.58 -5.71 6.33
C GLU A 74 11.28 -4.93 6.57
N ILE A 75 11.07 -3.84 5.85
CA ILE A 75 9.89 -2.99 5.96
C ILE A 75 8.73 -3.54 5.13
N LEU A 76 8.99 -3.94 3.88
CA LEU A 76 7.96 -4.35 2.93
C LEU A 76 6.95 -5.38 3.47
N PRO A 77 7.35 -6.44 4.22
CA PRO A 77 6.40 -7.39 4.78
C PRO A 77 5.50 -6.82 5.88
N LYS A 78 5.81 -5.61 6.39
CA LYS A 78 5.11 -4.97 7.52
C LYS A 78 4.16 -3.86 7.09
N ILE A 79 4.10 -3.56 5.79
CA ILE A 79 3.25 -2.52 5.23
C ILE A 79 2.35 -3.09 4.15
N SER A 80 1.20 -2.47 3.96
CA SER A 80 0.30 -2.75 2.84
C SER A 80 -0.07 -1.44 2.16
N TYR A 81 -0.12 -1.45 0.85
CA TYR A 81 -0.54 -0.31 0.04
C TYR A 81 -1.68 -0.73 -0.86
N VAL A 82 -2.78 0.01 -0.80
CA VAL A 82 -3.92 -0.17 -1.71
C VAL A 82 -3.96 1.05 -2.61
N SER A 83 -3.73 0.84 -3.90
CA SER A 83 -3.79 1.91 -4.90
C SER A 83 -5.24 2.19 -5.30
N HIS A 84 -5.46 3.37 -5.91
CA HIS A 84 -6.73 3.68 -6.56
C HIS A 84 -6.95 2.82 -7.82
N GLU A 85 -5.87 2.48 -8.52
CA GLU A 85 -5.89 1.54 -9.62
C GLU A 85 -5.86 0.12 -9.04
N LEU A 86 -6.89 -0.66 -9.36
CA LEU A 86 -6.96 -2.06 -8.94
C LEU A 86 -5.98 -2.86 -9.80
N ASP A 87 -4.91 -3.34 -9.17
CA ASP A 87 -3.93 -4.25 -9.80
C ASP A 87 -4.49 -5.70 -9.91
N LEU A 88 -5.76 -5.81 -10.29
CA LEU A 88 -6.42 -7.09 -10.50
C LEU A 88 -6.42 -7.44 -12.00
N ASP A 89 -6.11 -8.70 -12.32
CA ASP A 89 -6.25 -9.20 -13.68
C ASP A 89 -7.75 -9.30 -14.03
N PRO A 90 -8.23 -8.55 -15.03
CA PRO A 90 -9.64 -8.53 -15.41
C PRO A 90 -10.13 -9.87 -16.01
N TRP A 91 -9.23 -10.73 -16.45
CA TRP A 91 -9.51 -12.02 -17.06
C TRP A 91 -9.50 -13.20 -16.09
N LEU A 92 -9.05 -12.97 -14.86
CA LEU A 92 -9.17 -13.92 -13.77
C LEU A 92 -10.44 -13.64 -12.96
N THR A 93 -10.96 -14.65 -12.29
CA THR A 93 -12.01 -14.48 -11.28
C THR A 93 -11.46 -13.76 -10.06
N LEU A 94 -12.33 -13.23 -9.21
CA LEU A 94 -11.92 -12.60 -7.95
C LEU A 94 -11.14 -13.58 -7.07
N GLU A 95 -11.59 -14.85 -7.01
CA GLU A 95 -10.91 -15.90 -6.24
C GLU A 95 -9.50 -16.18 -6.78
N GLU A 96 -9.36 -16.32 -8.11
CA GLU A 96 -8.06 -16.57 -8.76
C GLU A 96 -7.07 -15.42 -8.55
N ASN A 97 -7.53 -14.16 -8.63
CA ASN A 97 -6.71 -13.00 -8.31
C ASN A 97 -6.18 -13.05 -6.87
N ILE A 98 -7.04 -13.39 -5.90
CA ILE A 98 -6.66 -13.45 -4.48
C ILE A 98 -5.71 -14.63 -4.23
N GLN A 99 -5.96 -15.78 -4.86
CA GLN A 99 -5.07 -16.93 -4.77
C GLN A 99 -3.69 -16.62 -5.36
N PHE A 100 -3.66 -16.00 -6.54
CA PHE A 100 -2.42 -15.56 -7.19
C PHE A 100 -1.63 -14.58 -6.29
N ALA A 101 -2.31 -13.57 -5.75
CA ALA A 101 -1.68 -12.64 -4.82
C ALA A 101 -1.11 -13.35 -3.58
N GLY A 102 -1.87 -14.27 -2.97
CA GLY A 102 -1.41 -15.04 -1.82
C GLY A 102 -0.16 -15.88 -2.12
N MET A 103 -0.11 -16.51 -3.29
CA MET A 103 1.06 -17.28 -3.74
C MET A 103 2.31 -16.41 -3.91
N LEU A 104 2.17 -15.17 -4.37
CA LEU A 104 3.31 -14.23 -4.48
C LEU A 104 3.93 -13.86 -3.12
N TYR A 105 3.19 -14.06 -2.03
CA TYR A 105 3.66 -13.85 -0.65
C TYR A 105 4.02 -15.16 0.05
N ASP A 106 4.22 -16.26 -0.70
CA ASP A 106 4.55 -17.58 -0.17
C ASP A 106 3.54 -18.09 0.90
N ILE A 107 2.26 -17.69 0.79
CA ILE A 107 1.20 -18.17 1.66
C ILE A 107 0.69 -19.50 1.09
N ASP A 108 0.58 -20.53 1.94
CA ASP A 108 0.06 -21.82 1.53
C ASP A 108 -1.43 -21.76 1.12
N THR A 109 -1.81 -22.64 0.20
CA THR A 109 -3.14 -22.65 -0.41
C THR A 109 -4.27 -22.84 0.61
N GLU A 110 -4.06 -23.62 1.67
CA GLU A 110 -5.05 -23.87 2.71
C GLU A 110 -5.34 -22.56 3.49
N THR A 111 -4.28 -21.87 3.88
CA THR A 111 -4.37 -20.57 4.55
C THR A 111 -5.06 -19.54 3.65
N ILE A 112 -4.70 -19.47 2.35
CA ILE A 112 -5.35 -18.56 1.39
C ILE A 112 -6.85 -18.84 1.34
N ASN A 113 -7.25 -20.09 1.12
CA ASN A 113 -8.67 -20.47 0.98
C ASN A 113 -9.47 -20.23 2.25
N THR A 114 -8.88 -20.47 3.41
CA THR A 114 -9.51 -20.19 4.71
C THR A 114 -9.79 -18.69 4.88
N ARG A 115 -8.77 -17.86 4.67
CA ARG A 115 -8.90 -16.40 4.74
C ARG A 115 -9.86 -15.84 3.69
N LEU A 116 -9.76 -16.33 2.45
CA LEU A 116 -10.66 -15.96 1.36
C LEU A 116 -12.12 -16.21 1.73
N THR A 117 -12.42 -17.41 2.25
CA THR A 117 -13.78 -17.77 2.66
C THR A 117 -14.29 -16.89 3.79
N GLN A 118 -13.46 -16.62 4.78
CA GLN A 118 -13.79 -15.74 5.89
C GLN A 118 -14.10 -14.32 5.41
N TYR A 119 -13.15 -13.66 4.74
CA TYR A 119 -13.30 -12.26 4.32
C TYR A 119 -14.37 -12.07 3.25
N ALA A 120 -14.56 -13.06 2.35
CA ALA A 120 -15.64 -13.00 1.38
C ALA A 120 -17.04 -13.00 2.05
N ARG A 121 -17.20 -13.68 3.18
CA ARG A 121 -18.43 -13.63 3.97
C ARG A 121 -18.58 -12.29 4.69
N GLU A 122 -17.55 -11.83 5.38
CA GLU A 122 -17.56 -10.57 6.14
C GLU A 122 -17.84 -9.35 5.24
N LEU A 123 -17.27 -9.35 4.02
CA LEU A 123 -17.43 -8.27 3.04
C LEU A 123 -18.60 -8.48 2.06
N HIS A 124 -19.41 -9.53 2.23
CA HIS A 124 -20.53 -9.89 1.35
C HIS A 124 -20.11 -10.14 -0.12
N LEU A 125 -18.87 -10.60 -0.36
CA LEU A 125 -18.30 -10.84 -1.68
C LEU A 125 -18.48 -12.29 -2.19
N THR A 126 -19.03 -13.21 -1.39
CA THR A 126 -19.12 -14.63 -1.73
C THR A 126 -19.73 -14.89 -3.12
N ARG A 127 -20.76 -14.13 -3.51
CA ARG A 127 -21.41 -14.26 -4.83
C ARG A 127 -20.56 -13.80 -6.01
N TYR A 128 -19.46 -13.11 -5.76
CA TYR A 128 -18.56 -12.56 -6.77
C TYR A 128 -17.30 -13.41 -6.98
N LEU A 129 -16.98 -14.32 -6.05
CA LEU A 129 -15.73 -15.08 -6.07
C LEU A 129 -15.45 -15.77 -7.40
N LYS A 130 -16.46 -16.36 -8.01
CA LYS A 130 -16.37 -17.09 -9.30
C LYS A 130 -16.62 -16.21 -10.53
N LYS A 131 -16.79 -14.90 -10.36
CA LYS A 131 -16.98 -13.97 -11.49
C LYS A 131 -15.64 -13.41 -11.94
N LEU A 132 -15.44 -13.27 -13.25
CA LEU A 132 -14.32 -12.52 -13.81
C LEU A 132 -14.35 -11.08 -13.30
N VAL A 133 -13.19 -10.53 -12.93
CA VAL A 133 -13.10 -9.17 -12.38
C VAL A 133 -13.68 -8.13 -13.33
N LYS A 134 -13.48 -8.26 -14.65
CA LYS A 134 -14.08 -7.36 -15.66
C LYS A 134 -15.63 -7.32 -15.64
N ASN A 135 -16.27 -8.32 -15.03
CA ASN A 135 -17.73 -8.42 -14.93
C ASN A 135 -18.26 -7.99 -13.55
N ILE A 136 -17.39 -7.46 -12.69
CA ILE A 136 -17.72 -6.91 -11.39
C ILE A 136 -17.63 -5.40 -11.50
N SER A 137 -18.76 -4.70 -11.34
CA SER A 137 -18.72 -3.24 -11.26
C SER A 137 -18.12 -2.77 -9.94
N PRO A 138 -17.38 -1.65 -9.95
CA PRO A 138 -16.86 -1.03 -8.76
C PRO A 138 -17.96 -0.64 -7.76
#